data_5af2b2939b468f0bb3cdfb869b28e4e3
#
_entry.id   5af2b2939b468f0bb3cdfb869b28e4e3
#
_cell.length_a   1.000
_cell.length_b   1.000
_cell.length_c   1.000
_cell.angle_alpha   90.00
_cell.angle_beta   90.00
_cell.angle_gamma   90.00
#
_symmetry.space_group_name_H-M   'P 1'
#
loop_
_entity.id
_entity.type
_entity.pdbx_description
1 polymer ?
#
loop_
_entity_poly.entity_id
_entity_poly.type
_entity_poly.pdbx_seq_one_letter_code
_entity_poly.pdbx_strand_id
1 'polypeptide(L)'
;MPYVTEWDEAKKVPDEIFKEMGERGYLAGMLGINFPTQYTDRRVKSVPPEKWDHFHEMIITDEISRTGSGGLVWGLIGGYGIGGPPLFKFGKKELVQRIGPDLLNGNKRICLAITEPGKLPFFTKSRQVIALTFNRCRK
;
A
#
# COMPACT_ATOMS: atom_id res chain seq x y z
N MET A 1 -19.75 -6.28 -1.39
CA MET A 1 -19.50 -6.26 0.07
C MET A 1 -20.48 -5.28 0.70
N PRO A 2 -21.33 -5.69 1.64
CA PRO A 2 -22.42 -4.83 2.13
C PRO A 2 -21.96 -3.61 2.94
N TYR A 3 -20.73 -3.60 3.44
CA TYR A 3 -20.24 -2.55 4.37
C TYR A 3 -19.39 -1.46 3.71
N VAL A 4 -19.13 -1.54 2.41
CA VAL A 4 -18.20 -0.63 1.72
C VAL A 4 -18.76 0.79 1.64
N THR A 5 -20.07 0.94 1.44
CA THR A 5 -20.75 2.24 1.45
C THR A 5 -20.63 2.93 2.82
N GLU A 6 -20.78 2.17 3.90
CA GLU A 6 -20.63 2.70 5.27
C GLU A 6 -19.21 3.21 5.52
N TRP A 7 -18.18 2.54 4.99
CA TRP A 7 -16.79 2.99 5.12
C TRP A 7 -16.52 4.25 4.33
N ASP A 8 -17.09 4.38 3.13
CA ASP A 8 -16.96 5.58 2.30
C ASP A 8 -17.65 6.77 2.94
N GLU A 9 -18.86 6.60 3.50
CA GLU A 9 -19.59 7.63 4.26
C GLU A 9 -18.82 8.04 5.51
N ALA A 10 -18.29 7.08 6.27
CA ALA A 10 -17.45 7.31 7.45
C ALA A 10 -16.06 7.89 7.10
N LYS A 11 -15.69 7.94 5.81
CA LYS A 11 -14.35 8.36 5.32
C LYS A 11 -13.22 7.58 6.00
N LYS A 12 -13.48 6.34 6.35
CA LYS A 12 -12.54 5.50 7.09
C LYS A 12 -12.69 4.03 6.70
N VAL A 13 -11.65 3.47 6.12
CA VAL A 13 -11.52 2.02 5.94
C VAL A 13 -11.03 1.40 7.26
N PRO A 14 -11.65 0.33 7.77
CA PRO A 14 -11.21 -0.36 8.98
C PRO A 14 -9.76 -0.83 8.91
N ASP A 15 -9.04 -0.73 10.01
CA ASP A 15 -7.63 -1.14 10.10
C ASP A 15 -7.45 -2.65 9.90
N GLU A 16 -8.46 -3.41 10.25
CA GLU A 16 -8.54 -4.86 10.11
C GLU A 16 -8.40 -5.31 8.65
N ILE A 17 -8.93 -4.54 7.71
CA ILE A 17 -8.81 -4.82 6.27
C ILE A 17 -7.33 -4.80 5.85
N PHE A 18 -6.58 -3.78 6.27
CA PHE A 18 -5.15 -3.69 5.95
C PHE A 18 -4.35 -4.84 6.58
N LYS A 19 -4.68 -5.22 7.82
CA LYS A 19 -4.03 -6.34 8.49
C LYS A 19 -4.32 -7.66 7.79
N GLU A 20 -5.58 -7.91 7.45
CA GLU A 20 -5.96 -9.12 6.73
C GLU A 20 -5.30 -9.20 5.35
N MET A 21 -5.25 -8.10 4.61
CA MET A 21 -4.55 -8.02 3.33
C MET A 21 -3.04 -8.28 3.50
N GLY A 22 -2.44 -7.77 4.58
CA GLY A 22 -1.04 -8.04 4.94
C GLY A 22 -0.81 -9.52 5.27
N GLU A 23 -1.63 -10.11 6.13
CA GLU A 23 -1.54 -11.51 6.52
C GLU A 23 -1.67 -12.47 5.34
N ARG A 24 -2.49 -12.13 4.36
CA ARG A 24 -2.66 -12.89 3.12
C ARG A 24 -1.57 -12.63 2.07
N GLY A 25 -0.63 -11.71 2.34
CA GLY A 25 0.47 -11.36 1.44
C GLY A 25 0.07 -10.41 0.29
N TYR A 26 -1.17 -9.95 0.24
CA TYR A 26 -1.64 -9.11 -0.86
C TYR A 26 -0.99 -7.73 -0.86
N LEU A 27 -0.70 -7.13 0.30
CA LEU A 27 -0.02 -5.83 0.35
C LEU A 27 1.39 -5.89 -0.25
N ALA A 28 2.09 -7.01 -0.06
CA ALA A 28 3.38 -7.25 -0.69
C ALA A 28 3.25 -7.45 -2.21
N GLY A 29 2.21 -8.17 -2.64
CA GLY A 29 1.92 -8.41 -4.06
C GLY A 29 1.52 -7.16 -4.84
N MET A 30 0.98 -6.14 -4.17
CA MET A 30 0.53 -4.88 -4.81
C MET A 30 1.66 -3.87 -5.06
N LEU A 31 2.89 -4.17 -4.67
CA LEU A 31 4.00 -3.20 -4.81
C LEU A 31 4.47 -3.00 -6.26
N GLY A 32 3.99 -3.76 -7.24
CA GLY A 32 4.42 -3.63 -8.64
C GLY A 32 5.92 -3.86 -8.86
N ILE A 33 6.54 -4.65 -8.00
CA ILE A 33 7.96 -5.04 -8.06
C ILE A 33 8.06 -6.53 -7.79
N ASN A 34 9.25 -7.09 -7.91
CA ASN A 34 9.48 -8.47 -7.46
C ASN A 34 9.02 -8.62 -6.02
N PHE A 35 8.34 -9.73 -5.73
CA PHE A 35 7.76 -9.97 -4.42
C PHE A 35 8.81 -9.79 -3.31
N PRO A 36 8.60 -8.89 -2.33
CA PRO A 36 9.66 -8.44 -1.41
C PRO A 36 9.90 -9.42 -0.26
N THR A 37 10.32 -10.64 -0.58
CA THR A 37 10.52 -11.75 0.37
C THR A 37 11.50 -11.43 1.50
N GLN A 38 12.40 -10.47 1.28
CA GLN A 38 13.39 -10.04 2.29
C GLN A 38 12.78 -9.19 3.42
N TYR A 39 11.54 -8.71 3.28
CA TYR A 39 10.88 -7.84 4.26
C TYR A 39 9.65 -8.46 4.89
N THR A 40 9.15 -9.57 4.35
CA THR A 40 7.98 -10.27 4.89
C THR A 40 8.05 -11.77 4.58
N ASP A 41 7.57 -12.58 5.52
CA ASP A 41 7.34 -14.01 5.37
C ASP A 41 5.93 -14.33 4.84
N ARG A 42 5.07 -13.31 4.77
CA ARG A 42 3.70 -13.46 4.27
C ARG A 42 3.71 -13.74 2.77
N ARG A 43 2.87 -14.67 2.36
CA ARG A 43 2.78 -15.13 0.97
C ARG A 43 1.34 -15.26 0.53
N VAL A 44 1.09 -14.99 -0.74
CA VAL A 44 -0.17 -15.35 -1.37
C VAL A 44 -0.18 -16.88 -1.55
N LYS A 45 -1.16 -17.55 -0.95
CA LYS A 45 -1.19 -19.03 -0.91
C LYS A 45 -1.22 -19.69 -2.29
N SER A 46 -1.86 -19.05 -3.26
CA SER A 46 -2.10 -19.62 -4.60
C SER A 46 -0.92 -19.47 -5.56
N VAL A 47 0.02 -18.54 -5.28
CA VAL A 47 1.11 -18.21 -6.20
C VAL A 47 2.42 -18.08 -5.43
N PRO A 48 3.44 -18.87 -5.76
CA PRO A 48 4.74 -18.72 -5.13
C PRO A 48 5.40 -17.38 -5.53
N PRO A 49 6.17 -16.75 -4.62
CA PRO A 49 6.76 -15.42 -4.83
C PRO A 49 7.59 -15.26 -6.10
N GLU A 50 8.29 -16.32 -6.51
CA GLU A 50 9.12 -16.32 -7.70
C GLU A 50 8.34 -16.34 -9.02
N LYS A 51 7.04 -16.69 -8.96
CA LYS A 51 6.11 -16.64 -10.10
C LYS A 51 5.22 -15.42 -10.08
N TRP A 52 5.38 -14.55 -9.06
CA TRP A 52 4.59 -13.34 -8.95
C TRP A 52 5.03 -12.30 -9.98
N ASP A 53 4.08 -11.82 -10.79
CA ASP A 53 4.28 -10.83 -11.83
C ASP A 53 3.17 -9.75 -11.83
N HIS A 54 3.25 -8.79 -12.74
CA HIS A 54 2.28 -7.71 -12.87
C HIS A 54 0.87 -8.20 -13.24
N PHE A 55 0.75 -9.39 -13.82
CA PHE A 55 -0.56 -9.94 -14.13
C PHE A 55 -1.33 -10.31 -12.86
N HIS A 56 -0.64 -10.85 -11.87
CA HIS A 56 -1.21 -11.15 -10.56
C HIS A 56 -1.61 -9.88 -9.80
N GLU A 57 -0.81 -8.80 -9.92
CA GLU A 57 -1.15 -7.48 -9.38
C GLU A 57 -2.42 -6.92 -10.05
N MET A 58 -2.53 -7.04 -11.36
CA MET A 58 -3.72 -6.61 -12.10
C MET A 58 -4.97 -7.35 -11.63
N ILE A 59 -4.90 -8.65 -11.39
CA ILE A 59 -6.02 -9.45 -10.87
C ILE A 59 -6.47 -8.93 -9.50
N ILE A 60 -5.54 -8.67 -8.58
CA ILE A 60 -5.88 -8.10 -7.26
C ILE A 60 -6.55 -6.74 -7.43
N THR A 61 -6.02 -5.90 -8.30
CA THR A 61 -6.56 -4.57 -8.59
C THR A 61 -7.97 -4.64 -9.13
N ASP A 62 -8.25 -5.55 -10.07
CA ASP A 62 -9.57 -5.79 -10.63
C ASP A 62 -10.56 -6.23 -9.54
N GLU A 63 -10.18 -7.20 -8.71
CA GLU A 63 -11.05 -7.71 -7.64
C GLU A 63 -11.34 -6.64 -6.57
N ILE A 64 -10.36 -5.82 -6.20
CA ILE A 64 -10.60 -4.71 -5.27
C ILE A 64 -11.52 -3.67 -5.90
N SER A 65 -11.35 -3.37 -7.18
CA SER A 65 -12.16 -2.38 -7.91
C SER A 65 -13.63 -2.82 -8.02
N ARG A 66 -13.91 -4.11 -8.09
CA ARG A 66 -15.28 -4.68 -8.09
C ARG A 66 -16.06 -4.39 -6.81
N THR A 67 -15.39 -3.98 -5.73
CA THR A 67 -16.09 -3.55 -4.50
C THR A 67 -16.90 -2.29 -4.68
N GLY A 68 -16.59 -1.47 -5.70
CA GLY A 68 -17.26 -0.20 -5.99
C GLY A 68 -16.87 0.95 -5.05
N SER A 69 -15.91 0.76 -4.13
CA SER A 69 -15.45 1.81 -3.22
C SER A 69 -14.20 2.50 -3.74
N GLY A 70 -14.34 3.78 -4.09
CA GLY A 70 -13.20 4.61 -4.44
C GLY A 70 -12.22 4.79 -3.27
N GLY A 71 -12.73 4.92 -2.04
CA GLY A 71 -11.91 5.09 -0.84
C GLY A 71 -11.04 3.87 -0.54
N LEU A 72 -11.59 2.66 -0.65
CA LEU A 72 -10.85 1.43 -0.47
C LEU A 72 -9.78 1.25 -1.56
N VAL A 73 -10.17 1.44 -2.82
CA VAL A 73 -9.26 1.35 -3.98
C VAL A 73 -8.09 2.30 -3.83
N TRP A 74 -8.35 3.59 -3.56
CA TRP A 74 -7.28 4.57 -3.38
C TRP A 74 -6.43 4.30 -2.13
N GLY A 75 -7.01 3.82 -1.04
CA GLY A 75 -6.27 3.48 0.17
C GLY A 75 -5.27 2.33 -0.03
N LEU A 76 -5.64 1.34 -0.84
CA LEU A 76 -4.80 0.18 -1.13
C LEU A 76 -3.89 0.43 -2.34
N ILE A 77 -4.45 0.69 -3.51
CA ILE A 77 -3.69 0.82 -4.75
C ILE A 77 -2.87 2.11 -4.77
N GLY A 78 -3.47 3.25 -4.41
CA GLY A 78 -2.77 4.54 -4.34
C GLY A 78 -1.63 4.53 -3.32
N GLY A 79 -1.84 3.87 -2.18
CA GLY A 79 -0.81 3.69 -1.17
C GLY A 79 0.27 2.70 -1.59
N TYR A 80 -0.09 1.43 -1.69
CA TYR A 80 0.87 0.34 -1.89
C TYR A 80 1.33 0.20 -3.33
N GLY A 81 0.44 0.30 -4.33
CA GLY A 81 0.79 0.15 -5.74
C GLY A 81 1.52 1.36 -6.33
N ILE A 82 1.24 2.58 -5.84
CA ILE A 82 1.87 3.81 -6.34
C ILE A 82 2.93 4.33 -5.37
N GLY A 83 2.59 4.48 -4.08
CA GLY A 83 3.49 5.01 -3.06
C GLY A 83 4.56 4.03 -2.58
N GLY A 84 4.27 2.73 -2.65
CA GLY A 84 5.17 1.67 -2.20
C GLY A 84 6.43 1.50 -3.03
N PRO A 85 6.35 1.31 -4.36
CA PRO A 85 7.50 1.01 -5.21
C PRO A 85 8.66 1.99 -5.07
N PRO A 86 8.45 3.32 -5.05
CA PRO A 86 9.54 4.28 -4.84
C PRO A 86 10.27 4.09 -3.51
N LEU A 87 9.53 3.76 -2.43
CA LEU A 87 10.13 3.50 -1.13
C LEU A 87 11.04 2.25 -1.17
N PHE A 88 10.51 1.13 -1.67
CA PHE A 88 11.21 -0.15 -1.67
C PHE A 88 12.36 -0.19 -2.67
N LYS A 89 12.28 0.57 -3.78
CA LYS A 89 13.30 0.60 -4.84
C LYS A 89 14.38 1.64 -4.59
N PHE A 90 14.03 2.80 -4.05
CA PHE A 90 14.92 3.97 -3.93
C PHE A 90 15.12 4.46 -2.50
N GLY A 91 14.37 3.93 -1.53
CA GLY A 91 14.49 4.29 -0.13
C GLY A 91 15.83 3.87 0.46
N LYS A 92 16.29 4.62 1.48
CA LYS A 92 17.48 4.22 2.24
C LYS A 92 17.25 2.85 2.87
N LYS A 93 18.24 1.97 2.79
CA LYS A 93 18.16 0.59 3.27
C LYS A 93 17.67 0.50 4.72
N GLU A 94 18.23 1.33 5.60
CA GLU A 94 17.90 1.37 7.03
C GLU A 94 16.43 1.77 7.25
N LEU A 95 15.92 2.70 6.41
CA LEU A 95 14.51 3.10 6.47
C LEU A 95 13.60 1.95 6.05
N VAL A 96 13.89 1.33 4.90
CA VAL A 96 13.07 0.23 4.37
C VAL A 96 13.08 -0.97 5.33
N GLN A 97 14.23 -1.32 5.89
CA GLN A 97 14.34 -2.40 6.88
C GLN A 97 13.53 -2.12 8.14
N ARG A 98 13.49 -0.87 8.60
CA ARG A 98 12.77 -0.47 9.80
C ARG A 98 11.25 -0.44 9.63
N ILE A 99 10.75 0.01 8.48
CA ILE A 99 9.30 0.24 8.28
C ILE A 99 8.64 -0.73 7.32
N GLY A 100 9.42 -1.36 6.43
CA GLY A 100 8.92 -2.27 5.40
C GLY A 100 8.10 -3.41 5.97
N PRO A 101 8.57 -4.15 6.97
CA PRO A 101 7.78 -5.23 7.58
C PRO A 101 6.43 -4.76 8.11
N ASP A 102 6.39 -3.61 8.80
CA ASP A 102 5.14 -3.05 9.33
C ASP A 102 4.16 -2.63 8.23
N LEU A 103 4.69 -2.08 7.12
CA LEU A 103 3.87 -1.75 5.96
C LEU A 103 3.26 -3.00 5.33
N LEU A 104 4.10 -4.02 5.07
CA LEU A 104 3.66 -5.23 4.39
C LEU A 104 2.74 -6.10 5.24
N ASN A 105 2.80 -5.97 6.56
CA ASN A 105 1.89 -6.63 7.50
C ASN A 105 0.62 -5.81 7.80
N GLY A 106 0.45 -4.63 7.18
CA GLY A 106 -0.73 -3.78 7.38
C GLY A 106 -0.78 -3.02 8.70
N ASN A 107 0.32 -3.01 9.48
CA ASN A 107 0.43 -2.27 10.74
C ASN A 107 0.63 -0.76 10.52
N LYS A 108 1.17 -0.38 9.37
CA LYS A 108 1.38 1.00 8.95
C LYS A 108 0.81 1.19 7.55
N ARG A 109 0.46 2.41 7.23
CA ARG A 109 -0.03 2.81 5.91
C ARG A 109 0.99 3.69 5.21
N ILE A 110 0.99 3.63 3.89
CA ILE A 110 1.83 4.45 3.03
C ILE A 110 0.94 5.23 2.07
N CYS A 111 1.28 6.46 1.79
CA CYS A 111 0.67 7.25 0.73
C CYS A 111 1.73 8.04 -0.02
N LEU A 112 1.41 8.40 -1.25
CA LEU A 112 2.26 9.26 -2.06
C LEU A 112 1.81 10.71 -1.86
N ALA A 113 2.70 11.56 -1.34
CA ALA A 113 2.47 12.99 -1.16
C ALA A 113 3.24 13.75 -2.26
N ILE A 114 2.56 14.08 -3.35
CA ILE A 114 3.18 14.78 -4.49
C ILE A 114 3.05 16.29 -4.32
N THR A 115 1.88 16.77 -3.85
CA THR A 115 1.58 18.18 -3.70
C THR A 115 1.96 18.65 -2.30
N GLU A 116 2.83 19.64 -2.22
CA GLU A 116 3.28 20.26 -0.97
C GLU A 116 2.86 21.74 -0.92
N PRO A 117 2.50 22.28 0.25
CA PRO A 117 2.24 23.72 0.42
C PRO A 117 3.44 24.55 -0.05
N GLY A 118 3.20 25.53 -0.92
CA GLY A 118 4.23 26.48 -1.38
C GLY A 118 5.14 25.98 -2.50
N LYS A 119 4.89 24.80 -3.07
CA LYS A 119 5.64 24.30 -4.24
C LYS A 119 4.69 24.01 -5.40
N LEU A 120 4.97 24.65 -6.54
CA LEU A 120 4.29 24.31 -7.79
C LEU A 120 4.85 22.96 -8.31
N PRO A 121 3.99 22.03 -8.78
CA PRO A 121 4.40 20.64 -9.12
C PRO A 121 5.42 20.53 -10.24
N PHE A 122 5.65 21.59 -11.03
CA PHE A 122 6.42 21.53 -12.27
C PHE A 122 7.80 22.19 -12.24
N PHE A 123 8.19 22.95 -11.20
CA PHE A 123 9.37 23.83 -11.28
C PHE A 123 10.45 23.67 -10.22
N THR A 124 10.35 22.73 -9.31
CA THR A 124 11.41 22.49 -8.34
C THR A 124 11.73 21.00 -8.30
N LYS A 125 13.03 20.65 -8.11
CA LYS A 125 13.46 19.30 -7.76
C LYS A 125 12.61 18.80 -6.57
N SER A 126 11.42 18.30 -6.87
CA SER A 126 10.51 17.77 -5.88
C SER A 126 11.18 16.52 -5.31
N ARG A 127 11.63 16.61 -4.07
CA ARG A 127 11.78 15.41 -3.26
C ARG A 127 10.37 14.86 -3.13
N GLN A 128 10.04 13.81 -3.88
CA GLN A 128 8.79 13.09 -3.67
C GLN A 128 8.76 12.65 -2.22
N VAL A 129 7.90 13.29 -1.43
CA VAL A 129 7.76 12.95 -0.02
C VAL A 129 6.78 11.80 0.05
N ILE A 130 7.28 10.64 0.43
CA ILE A 130 6.47 9.51 0.81
C ILE A 130 5.99 9.79 2.23
N ALA A 131 4.72 10.16 2.38
CA ALA A 131 4.13 10.34 3.69
C ALA A 131 3.79 8.96 4.29
N LEU A 132 4.38 8.67 5.44
CA LEU A 132 4.07 7.50 6.23
C LEU A 132 3.05 7.89 7.29
N THR A 133 1.85 7.39 7.17
CA THR A 133 0.84 7.58 8.21
C THR A 133 1.03 6.52 9.29
N PHE A 134 1.46 6.95 10.45
CA PHE A 134 1.48 6.10 11.64
C PHE A 134 0.07 6.09 12.23
N ASN A 135 -0.55 4.92 12.34
CA ASN A 135 -1.74 4.76 13.16
C ASN A 135 -1.36 4.94 14.63
N ARG A 136 -1.32 6.19 15.08
CA ARG A 136 -1.39 6.47 16.50
C ARG A 136 -2.88 6.46 16.85
N CYS A 137 -3.42 5.34 17.32
CA CYS A 137 -4.64 5.34 18.09
C CYS A 137 -4.43 6.33 19.25
N ARG A 138 -4.94 7.55 19.12
CA ARG A 138 -5.19 8.36 20.32
C ARG A 138 -6.44 7.75 20.95
N LYS A 139 -6.25 7.19 22.15
CA LYS A 139 -7.34 6.91 23.07
C LYS A 139 -8.06 8.23 23.40
#